data_6bc0758ac2a7ba30fbf76eda8c9e2384
#
_entry.id   6bc0758ac2a7ba30fbf76eda8c9e2384
#
_cell.length_a   1.000
_cell.length_b   1.000
_cell.length_c   1.000
_cell.angle_alpha   90.00
_cell.angle_beta   90.00
_cell.angle_gamma   90.00
#
_symmetry.space_group_name_H-M   'P 1'
#
loop_
_entity.id
_entity.type
_entity.pdbx_description
1 polymer ?
#
loop_
_entity_poly.entity_id
_entity_poly.type
_entity_poly.pdbx_seq_one_letter_code
_entity_poly.pdbx_strand_id
1 'polypeptide(L)'
;YPVLGICFDGTGYGDDDTIWGGEFMLCYGAEYMRVAHIHLAPLPGGEKAVKEPWRQALWYLRNYYGDELPNIYKKWLTTLPKGWQILDKALQSDMSMMMTSSAGRLFDVIGCLLGLGNEHSFDAQIAIALESACANEEGRLLDFNYDGQVLDLVPAVQQIMDGYSQGESVSSLAASFHKTLAIAICEVGADLCERYGIDDVCIGGGVFQNRRLLASLQHKWHHGTLYINKKVPCNDGGLSLGQLWIAHQKNI
;
A
#
# COMPACT_ATOMS: atom_id res chain seq x y z
N TYR A 1 -1.20 24.69 14.10
CA TYR A 1 -2.04 23.60 14.62
C TYR A 1 -1.47 22.28 14.10
N PRO A 2 -1.55 21.17 14.87
CA PRO A 2 -1.19 19.86 14.38
C PRO A 2 -2.17 19.41 13.28
N VAL A 3 -1.63 18.64 12.32
CA VAL A 3 -2.40 18.07 11.21
C VAL A 3 -2.04 16.58 11.12
N LEU A 4 -3.02 15.73 10.87
CA LEU A 4 -2.76 14.33 10.54
C LEU A 4 -2.44 14.23 9.04
N GLY A 5 -1.21 13.83 8.70
CA GLY A 5 -0.79 13.50 7.34
C GLY A 5 -0.96 12.01 7.06
N ILE A 6 -1.72 11.65 6.04
CA ILE A 6 -1.81 10.27 5.53
C ILE A 6 -1.00 10.24 4.24
N CYS A 7 0.18 9.61 4.28
CA CYS A 7 1.16 9.62 3.20
C CYS A 7 1.31 8.22 2.60
N PHE A 8 0.61 7.98 1.48
CA PHE A 8 0.63 6.69 0.80
C PHE A 8 1.30 6.79 -0.56
N ASP A 9 2.41 6.08 -0.71
CA ASP A 9 3.28 6.17 -1.88
C ASP A 9 3.91 4.82 -2.27
N GLY A 10 4.67 4.84 -3.34
CA GLY A 10 5.40 3.69 -3.87
C GLY A 10 6.67 3.37 -3.10
N THR A 11 7.51 4.38 -2.84
CA THR A 11 8.77 4.23 -2.11
C THR A 11 9.21 5.56 -1.51
N GLY A 12 9.42 5.59 -0.19
CA GLY A 12 10.07 6.65 0.53
C GLY A 12 11.14 6.07 1.45
N TYR A 13 12.25 6.77 1.70
CA TYR A 13 13.23 6.33 2.67
C TYR A 13 12.80 6.79 4.06
N GLY A 14 12.64 5.85 4.98
CA GLY A 14 12.22 6.12 6.35
C GLY A 14 13.40 6.41 7.30
N ASP A 15 13.09 7.00 8.44
CA ASP A 15 14.09 7.31 9.48
C ASP A 15 14.51 6.06 10.28
N ASP A 16 13.89 4.92 10.03
CA ASP A 16 14.07 3.63 10.71
C ASP A 16 14.72 2.56 9.82
N ASP A 17 15.41 2.98 8.75
CA ASP A 17 16.04 2.10 7.76
C ASP A 17 15.05 1.19 7.01
N THR A 18 13.74 1.50 7.03
CA THR A 18 12.72 0.83 6.22
C THR A 18 12.29 1.70 5.04
N ILE A 19 11.67 1.08 4.04
CA ILE A 19 11.05 1.81 2.93
C ILE A 19 9.61 2.15 3.31
N TRP A 20 9.34 3.44 3.45
CA TRP A 20 8.02 3.97 3.76
C TRP A 20 7.15 4.16 2.51
N GLY A 21 5.87 4.32 2.73
CA GLY A 21 4.86 4.59 1.71
C GLY A 21 3.46 4.17 2.13
N GLY A 22 3.22 3.99 3.44
CA GLY A 22 1.91 3.70 4.01
C GLY A 22 1.78 4.27 5.42
N GLU A 23 2.13 5.56 5.60
CA GLU A 23 2.31 6.20 6.90
C GLU A 23 1.18 7.14 7.28
N PHE A 24 0.88 7.15 8.58
CA PHE A 24 0.09 8.18 9.24
C PHE A 24 1.04 9.00 10.12
N MET A 25 1.09 10.28 9.87
CA MET A 25 2.03 11.20 10.51
C MET A 25 1.33 12.33 11.20
N LEU A 26 1.70 12.58 12.45
CA LEU A 26 1.34 13.79 13.16
C LEU A 26 2.31 14.88 12.76
N CYS A 27 1.84 15.93 12.09
CA CYS A 27 2.67 17.00 11.55
C CYS A 27 2.39 18.31 12.31
N TYR A 28 3.47 19.02 12.67
CA TYR A 28 3.41 20.34 13.29
C TYR A 28 4.49 21.26 12.71
N GLY A 29 4.10 22.20 11.87
CA GLY A 29 5.06 23.04 11.15
C GLY A 29 6.00 22.22 10.28
N ALA A 30 7.29 22.22 10.61
CA ALA A 30 8.33 21.45 9.91
C ALA A 30 8.66 20.10 10.58
N GLU A 31 8.03 19.80 11.69
CA GLU A 31 8.26 18.57 12.45
C GLU A 31 7.16 17.55 12.16
N TYR A 32 7.52 16.28 12.22
CA TYR A 32 6.57 15.18 12.09
C TYR A 32 6.91 14.00 13.01
N MET A 33 5.91 13.22 13.31
CA MET A 33 6.05 11.96 14.04
C MET A 33 5.20 10.89 13.36
N ARG A 34 5.79 9.76 13.01
CA ARG A 34 5.06 8.59 12.52
C ARG A 34 4.26 7.99 13.66
N VAL A 35 2.93 8.00 13.55
CA VAL A 35 2.01 7.55 14.62
C VAL A 35 1.33 6.23 14.29
N ALA A 36 1.21 5.90 13.01
CA ALA A 36 0.80 4.58 12.55
C ALA A 36 1.34 4.30 11.13
N HIS A 37 1.31 3.03 10.73
CA HIS A 37 1.75 2.63 9.39
C HIS A 37 1.12 1.29 8.97
N ILE A 38 1.12 1.00 7.66
CA ILE A 38 0.80 -0.33 7.14
C ILE A 38 1.86 -1.32 7.63
N HIS A 39 1.45 -2.57 7.90
CA HIS A 39 2.37 -3.64 8.31
C HIS A 39 3.61 -3.72 7.42
N LEU A 40 4.74 -4.04 8.04
CA LEU A 40 5.99 -4.22 7.32
C LEU A 40 6.02 -5.57 6.60
N ALA A 41 6.34 -5.55 5.33
CA ALA A 41 6.61 -6.74 4.52
C ALA A 41 8.00 -6.66 3.89
N PRO A 42 8.70 -7.79 3.68
CA PRO A 42 10.01 -7.74 3.04
C PRO A 42 9.91 -7.29 1.58
N LEU A 43 10.94 -6.59 1.12
CA LEU A 43 11.15 -6.15 -0.25
C LEU A 43 12.33 -6.94 -0.86
N PRO A 44 12.11 -8.16 -1.36
CA PRO A 44 13.18 -9.09 -1.71
C PRO A 44 14.00 -8.63 -2.93
N GLY A 45 15.22 -8.17 -2.68
CA GLY A 45 16.09 -7.57 -3.70
C GLY A 45 16.01 -6.05 -3.76
N GLY A 46 15.36 -5.39 -2.80
CA GLY A 46 15.29 -3.93 -2.69
C GLY A 46 14.70 -3.28 -3.94
N GLU A 47 15.41 -2.37 -4.58
CA GLU A 47 14.97 -1.65 -5.79
C GLU A 47 14.52 -2.60 -6.92
N LYS A 48 15.12 -3.79 -7.01
CA LYS A 48 14.71 -4.78 -8.02
C LYS A 48 13.28 -5.27 -7.79
N ALA A 49 12.83 -5.39 -6.53
CA ALA A 49 11.45 -5.79 -6.22
C ALA A 49 10.44 -4.69 -6.58
N VAL A 50 10.86 -3.44 -6.68
CA VAL A 50 10.01 -2.35 -7.20
C VAL A 50 9.68 -2.55 -8.68
N LYS A 51 10.66 -3.02 -9.47
CA LYS A 51 10.49 -3.30 -10.91
C LYS A 51 9.88 -4.68 -11.17
N GLU A 52 10.12 -5.62 -10.28
CA GLU A 52 9.71 -7.02 -10.34
C GLU A 52 8.82 -7.37 -9.13
N PRO A 53 7.58 -6.84 -9.03
CA PRO A 53 6.69 -7.05 -7.87
C PRO A 53 6.36 -8.50 -7.58
N TRP A 54 6.51 -9.41 -8.56
CA TRP A 54 6.37 -10.85 -8.33
C TRP A 54 7.24 -11.37 -7.18
N ARG A 55 8.35 -10.70 -6.87
CA ARG A 55 9.26 -11.08 -5.78
C ARG A 55 8.57 -10.99 -4.42
N GLN A 56 7.86 -9.89 -4.19
CA GLN A 56 7.11 -9.69 -2.96
C GLN A 56 5.82 -10.53 -2.94
N ALA A 57 5.14 -10.66 -4.08
CA ALA A 57 3.98 -11.53 -4.22
C ALA A 57 4.31 -13.00 -3.90
N LEU A 58 5.50 -13.48 -4.31
CA LEU A 58 5.99 -14.83 -3.96
C LEU A 58 6.16 -14.99 -2.44
N TRP A 59 6.66 -13.97 -1.75
CA TRP A 59 6.75 -14.00 -0.29
C TRP A 59 5.37 -14.15 0.36
N TYR A 60 4.35 -13.36 -0.05
CA TYR A 60 3.00 -13.50 0.49
C TYR A 60 2.43 -14.89 0.25
N LEU A 61 2.61 -15.46 -0.95
CA LEU A 61 2.18 -16.81 -1.26
C LEU A 61 2.82 -17.86 -0.35
N ARG A 62 4.15 -17.78 -0.17
CA ARG A 62 4.89 -18.72 0.67
C ARG A 62 4.58 -18.57 2.14
N ASN A 63 4.41 -17.32 2.61
CA ASN A 63 4.06 -17.05 3.99
C ASN A 63 2.67 -17.58 4.36
N TYR A 64 1.74 -17.61 3.40
CA TYR A 64 0.37 -18.06 3.66
C TYR A 64 0.17 -19.55 3.37
N TYR A 65 0.56 -20.02 2.20
CA TYR A 65 0.30 -21.41 1.80
C TYR A 65 1.48 -22.36 2.04
N GLY A 66 2.67 -21.86 2.37
CA GLY A 66 3.88 -22.67 2.42
C GLY A 66 4.15 -23.35 1.07
N ASP A 67 4.28 -24.68 1.09
CA ASP A 67 4.49 -25.49 -0.11
C ASP A 67 3.19 -25.99 -0.77
N GLU A 68 2.04 -25.84 -0.08
CA GLU A 68 0.73 -26.34 -0.54
C GLU A 68 -0.04 -25.31 -1.37
N LEU A 69 0.61 -24.79 -2.42
CA LEU A 69 -0.01 -23.77 -3.27
C LEU A 69 -1.22 -24.30 -4.04
N PRO A 70 -2.33 -23.52 -4.15
CA PRO A 70 -3.41 -23.78 -5.08
C PRO A 70 -2.94 -23.90 -6.54
N ASN A 71 -3.67 -24.64 -7.38
CA ASN A 71 -3.29 -24.89 -8.75
C ASN A 71 -3.11 -23.62 -9.60
N ILE A 72 -3.89 -22.57 -9.32
CA ILE A 72 -3.77 -21.31 -10.03
C ILE A 72 -2.40 -20.64 -9.76
N TYR A 73 -1.90 -20.70 -8.53
CA TYR A 73 -0.59 -20.16 -8.17
C TYR A 73 0.56 -21.06 -8.62
N LYS A 74 0.37 -22.39 -8.66
CA LYS A 74 1.33 -23.29 -9.32
C LYS A 74 1.51 -22.94 -10.80
N LYS A 75 0.42 -22.58 -11.49
CA LYS A 75 0.49 -22.08 -12.87
C LYS A 75 1.17 -20.72 -12.94
N TRP A 76 0.84 -19.80 -12.03
CA TRP A 76 1.49 -18.49 -11.97
C TRP A 76 3.01 -18.59 -11.81
N LEU A 77 3.52 -19.51 -10.97
CA LEU A 77 4.96 -19.75 -10.83
C LEU A 77 5.65 -20.10 -12.17
N THR A 78 4.94 -20.72 -13.10
CA THR A 78 5.50 -21.05 -14.44
C THR A 78 5.68 -19.83 -15.33
N THR A 79 5.05 -18.71 -14.99
CA THR A 79 5.16 -17.43 -15.72
C THR A 79 6.31 -16.55 -15.23
N LEU A 80 6.92 -16.90 -14.09
CA LEU A 80 8.00 -16.14 -13.49
C LEU A 80 9.31 -16.29 -14.27
N PRO A 81 10.20 -15.29 -14.20
CA PRO A 81 11.51 -15.35 -14.85
C PRO A 81 12.33 -16.56 -14.41
N LYS A 82 13.19 -17.07 -15.31
CA LYS A 82 14.11 -18.17 -14.99
C LYS A 82 14.93 -17.83 -13.74
N GLY A 83 15.05 -18.80 -12.84
CA GLY A 83 15.82 -18.63 -11.59
C GLY A 83 15.01 -18.06 -10.41
N TRP A 84 13.70 -17.88 -10.54
CA TRP A 84 12.84 -17.49 -9.42
C TRP A 84 13.00 -18.41 -8.20
N GLN A 85 13.33 -19.67 -8.42
CA GLN A 85 13.57 -20.67 -7.36
C GLN A 85 14.73 -20.30 -6.43
N ILE A 86 15.69 -19.49 -6.91
CA ILE A 86 16.80 -19.00 -6.07
C ILE A 86 16.23 -18.03 -5.01
N LEU A 87 15.33 -17.14 -5.44
CA LEU A 87 14.66 -16.25 -4.51
C LEU A 87 13.75 -17.03 -3.55
N ASP A 88 12.99 -18.00 -4.06
CA ASP A 88 12.11 -18.83 -3.24
C ASP A 88 12.88 -19.54 -2.09
N LYS A 89 14.07 -20.06 -2.37
CA LYS A 89 14.97 -20.62 -1.35
C LYS A 89 15.48 -19.53 -0.38
N ALA A 90 15.83 -18.37 -0.90
CA ALA A 90 16.31 -17.26 -0.08
C ALA A 90 15.23 -16.73 0.88
N LEU A 91 13.97 -16.73 0.46
CA LEU A 91 12.82 -16.34 1.32
C LEU A 91 12.59 -17.29 2.50
N GLN A 92 13.09 -18.54 2.40
CA GLN A 92 13.01 -19.55 3.46
C GLN A 92 14.21 -19.49 4.43
N SER A 93 15.19 -18.64 4.16
CA SER A 93 16.36 -18.47 5.02
C SER A 93 16.21 -17.24 5.91
N ASP A 94 16.97 -17.21 7.03
CA ASP A 94 17.01 -16.05 7.96
C ASP A 94 17.76 -14.84 7.39
N MET A 95 17.77 -14.66 6.07
CA MET A 95 18.45 -13.55 5.43
C MET A 95 17.73 -12.23 5.74
N SER A 96 18.46 -11.26 6.28
CA SER A 96 17.95 -9.91 6.48
C SER A 96 17.54 -9.29 5.15
N MET A 97 16.31 -8.84 5.06
CA MET A 97 15.74 -8.17 3.88
C MET A 97 15.33 -6.76 4.27
N MET A 98 15.41 -5.84 3.31
CA MET A 98 14.81 -4.52 3.48
C MET A 98 13.31 -4.68 3.66
N MET A 99 12.74 -3.97 4.63
CA MET A 99 11.32 -4.01 4.94
C MET A 99 10.63 -2.78 4.37
N THR A 100 9.35 -2.91 4.05
CA THR A 100 8.54 -1.80 3.53
C THR A 100 7.13 -1.80 4.09
N SER A 101 6.62 -0.61 4.37
CA SER A 101 5.21 -0.31 4.68
C SER A 101 4.44 0.22 3.46
N SER A 102 5.05 0.22 2.27
CA SER A 102 4.52 0.89 1.10
C SER A 102 3.16 0.37 0.64
N ALA A 103 2.17 1.26 0.60
CA ALA A 103 0.87 1.01 0.00
C ALA A 103 0.98 0.73 -1.51
N GLY A 104 1.85 1.45 -2.23
CA GLY A 104 2.07 1.22 -3.66
C GLY A 104 2.60 -0.18 -3.95
N ARG A 105 3.52 -0.68 -3.13
CA ARG A 105 4.01 -2.07 -3.24
C ARG A 105 2.91 -3.09 -2.96
N LEU A 106 2.00 -2.78 -2.01
CA LEU A 106 0.86 -3.65 -1.74
C LEU A 106 -0.11 -3.72 -2.93
N PHE A 107 -0.38 -2.59 -3.62
CA PHE A 107 -1.14 -2.58 -4.88
C PHE A 107 -0.50 -3.49 -5.95
N ASP A 108 0.81 -3.43 -6.08
CA ASP A 108 1.54 -4.26 -7.03
C ASP A 108 1.47 -5.75 -6.68
N VAL A 109 1.60 -6.09 -5.39
CA VAL A 109 1.44 -7.46 -4.89
C VAL A 109 0.07 -8.02 -5.24
N ILE A 110 -1.00 -7.28 -4.93
CA ILE A 110 -2.37 -7.69 -5.24
C ILE A 110 -2.55 -7.88 -6.75
N GLY A 111 -2.06 -6.95 -7.56
CA GLY A 111 -2.13 -7.07 -9.01
C GLY A 111 -1.38 -8.30 -9.55
N CYS A 112 -0.19 -8.61 -9.03
CA CYS A 112 0.54 -9.82 -9.36
C CYS A 112 -0.23 -11.10 -8.99
N LEU A 113 -0.76 -11.15 -7.77
CA LEU A 113 -1.51 -12.29 -7.25
C LEU A 113 -2.80 -12.56 -8.05
N LEU A 114 -3.39 -11.51 -8.62
CA LEU A 114 -4.55 -11.59 -9.50
C LEU A 114 -4.20 -11.79 -10.99
N GLY A 115 -2.92 -11.94 -11.32
CA GLY A 115 -2.45 -12.21 -12.69
C GLY A 115 -2.46 -11.00 -13.62
N LEU A 116 -2.45 -9.77 -13.10
CA LEU A 116 -2.47 -8.55 -13.91
C LEU A 116 -1.08 -8.12 -14.42
N GLY A 117 -0.01 -8.75 -13.95
CA GLY A 117 1.35 -8.51 -14.37
C GLY A 117 2.37 -8.96 -13.34
N ASN A 118 3.61 -9.19 -13.75
CA ASN A 118 4.70 -9.60 -12.87
C ASN A 118 5.81 -8.55 -12.79
N GLU A 119 5.92 -7.70 -13.80
CA GLU A 119 7.00 -6.72 -13.97
C GLU A 119 6.43 -5.39 -14.45
N HIS A 120 7.09 -4.30 -14.09
CA HIS A 120 6.77 -2.96 -14.56
C HIS A 120 7.60 -2.59 -15.79
N SER A 121 6.94 -2.12 -16.85
CA SER A 121 7.56 -1.42 -17.97
C SER A 121 7.49 0.11 -17.83
N PHE A 122 6.60 0.60 -16.97
CA PHE A 122 6.48 2.00 -16.55
C PHE A 122 5.93 2.07 -15.12
N ASP A 123 6.11 3.22 -14.46
CA ASP A 123 5.75 3.39 -13.05
C ASP A 123 4.27 3.13 -12.78
N ALA A 124 3.97 2.40 -11.68
CA ALA A 124 2.63 2.06 -11.20
C ALA A 124 1.77 1.26 -12.19
N GLN A 125 2.36 0.62 -13.22
CA GLN A 125 1.63 -0.12 -14.26
C GLN A 125 0.63 -1.12 -13.67
N ILE A 126 1.06 -1.94 -12.73
CA ILE A 126 0.24 -3.00 -12.14
C ILE A 126 -0.85 -2.40 -11.23
N ALA A 127 -0.52 -1.34 -10.48
CA ALA A 127 -1.51 -0.62 -9.66
C ALA A 127 -2.61 0.02 -10.52
N ILE A 128 -2.27 0.60 -11.69
CA ILE A 128 -3.22 1.14 -12.66
C ILE A 128 -4.08 0.02 -13.26
N ALA A 129 -3.47 -1.13 -13.58
CA ALA A 129 -4.22 -2.29 -14.07
C ALA A 129 -5.20 -2.81 -13.02
N LEU A 130 -4.81 -2.83 -11.74
CA LEU A 130 -5.67 -3.24 -10.63
C LEU A 130 -6.85 -2.27 -10.44
N GLU A 131 -6.62 -0.96 -10.51
CA GLU A 131 -7.70 0.03 -10.48
C GLU A 131 -8.69 -0.18 -11.63
N SER A 132 -8.17 -0.35 -12.85
CA SER A 132 -8.97 -0.58 -14.05
C SER A 132 -9.76 -1.88 -13.98
N ALA A 133 -9.20 -2.93 -13.37
CA ALA A 133 -9.84 -4.22 -13.23
C ALA A 133 -11.08 -4.20 -12.33
N CYS A 134 -11.21 -3.21 -11.44
CA CYS A 134 -12.39 -3.07 -10.58
C CYS A 134 -13.70 -2.93 -11.36
N ALA A 135 -13.68 -2.42 -12.58
CA ALA A 135 -14.87 -2.13 -13.39
C ALA A 135 -15.95 -1.38 -12.55
N ASN A 136 -17.19 -1.85 -12.59
CA ASN A 136 -18.31 -1.28 -11.82
C ASN A 136 -18.62 -2.07 -10.53
N GLU A 137 -17.75 -2.99 -10.13
CA GLU A 137 -17.96 -3.79 -8.92
C GLU A 137 -17.82 -2.93 -7.66
N GLU A 138 -18.68 -3.14 -6.67
CA GLU A 138 -18.58 -2.47 -5.37
C GLU A 138 -17.55 -3.13 -4.46
N GLY A 139 -17.32 -4.42 -4.64
CA GLY A 139 -16.49 -5.24 -3.78
C GLY A 139 -17.11 -5.49 -2.39
N ARG A 140 -16.62 -6.52 -1.71
CA ARG A 140 -16.94 -6.79 -0.29
C ARG A 140 -15.86 -6.19 0.62
N LEU A 141 -16.17 -5.99 1.89
CA LEU A 141 -15.16 -5.69 2.90
C LEU A 141 -14.37 -6.96 3.19
N LEU A 142 -13.05 -6.85 3.19
CA LEU A 142 -12.12 -7.89 3.62
C LEU A 142 -11.66 -7.60 5.04
N ASP A 143 -11.15 -8.62 5.73
CA ASP A 143 -10.67 -8.48 7.09
C ASP A 143 -9.32 -7.77 7.14
N PHE A 144 -9.14 -6.93 8.13
CA PHE A 144 -7.88 -6.30 8.49
C PHE A 144 -7.81 -6.11 10.00
N ASN A 145 -6.62 -5.89 10.54
CA ASN A 145 -6.44 -5.60 11.95
C ASN A 145 -5.78 -4.24 12.12
N TYR A 146 -6.05 -3.59 13.25
CA TYR A 146 -5.36 -2.39 13.67
C TYR A 146 -5.15 -2.44 15.19
N ASP A 147 -3.88 -2.35 15.62
CA ASP A 147 -3.50 -2.48 17.03
C ASP A 147 -3.26 -1.12 17.73
N GLY A 148 -3.57 -0.03 17.04
CA GLY A 148 -3.32 1.34 17.49
C GLY A 148 -2.03 1.96 16.93
N GLN A 149 -1.22 1.17 16.19
CA GLN A 149 0.00 1.63 15.53
C GLN A 149 0.21 0.97 14.16
N VAL A 150 -0.10 -0.30 14.03
CA VAL A 150 0.09 -1.05 12.78
C VAL A 150 -1.26 -1.40 12.17
N LEU A 151 -1.47 -0.95 10.93
CA LEU A 151 -2.57 -1.39 10.08
C LEU A 151 -2.13 -2.66 9.36
N ASP A 152 -2.60 -3.82 9.83
CA ASP A 152 -2.30 -5.11 9.23
C ASP A 152 -3.34 -5.49 8.18
N LEU A 153 -2.91 -5.48 6.91
CA LEU A 153 -3.69 -5.86 5.74
C LEU A 153 -3.40 -7.30 5.26
N VAL A 154 -2.57 -8.06 5.98
CA VAL A 154 -2.29 -9.48 5.62
C VAL A 154 -3.56 -10.31 5.53
N PRO A 155 -4.55 -10.22 6.45
CA PRO A 155 -5.81 -10.95 6.32
C PRO A 155 -6.55 -10.64 5.01
N ALA A 156 -6.57 -9.37 4.58
CA ALA A 156 -7.17 -8.99 3.31
C ALA A 156 -6.44 -9.63 2.10
N VAL A 157 -5.09 -9.63 2.12
CA VAL A 157 -4.30 -10.30 1.07
C VAL A 157 -4.61 -11.79 1.02
N GLN A 158 -4.71 -12.46 2.18
CA GLN A 158 -5.05 -13.88 2.28
C GLN A 158 -6.43 -14.17 1.68
N GLN A 159 -7.44 -13.38 2.05
CA GLN A 159 -8.80 -13.54 1.50
C GLN A 159 -8.87 -13.29 -0.02
N ILE A 160 -8.03 -12.39 -0.55
CA ILE A 160 -7.90 -12.19 -2.00
C ILE A 160 -7.29 -13.42 -2.66
N MET A 161 -6.22 -13.98 -2.09
CA MET A 161 -5.59 -15.18 -2.61
C MET A 161 -6.55 -16.39 -2.61
N ASP A 162 -7.29 -16.57 -1.52
CA ASP A 162 -8.27 -17.65 -1.40
C ASP A 162 -9.42 -17.47 -2.38
N GLY A 163 -10.01 -16.27 -2.45
CA GLY A 163 -11.08 -15.94 -3.37
C GLY A 163 -10.68 -16.21 -4.82
N TYR A 164 -9.49 -15.76 -5.22
CA TYR A 164 -8.98 -16.01 -6.58
C TYR A 164 -8.75 -17.49 -6.85
N SER A 165 -8.23 -18.23 -5.88
CA SER A 165 -8.02 -19.68 -6.00
C SER A 165 -9.33 -20.47 -6.14
N GLN A 166 -10.41 -19.95 -5.58
CA GLN A 166 -11.77 -20.50 -5.63
C GLN A 166 -12.58 -20.01 -6.85
N GLY A 167 -12.00 -19.16 -7.69
CA GLY A 167 -12.61 -18.69 -8.94
C GLY A 167 -13.41 -17.40 -8.80
N GLU A 168 -13.28 -16.64 -7.70
CA GLU A 168 -13.84 -15.30 -7.61
C GLU A 168 -13.20 -14.39 -8.68
N SER A 169 -14.00 -13.50 -9.26
CA SER A 169 -13.53 -12.66 -10.37
C SER A 169 -12.47 -11.66 -9.94
N VAL A 170 -11.53 -11.38 -10.83
CA VAL A 170 -10.50 -10.34 -10.61
C VAL A 170 -11.14 -8.99 -10.30
N SER A 171 -12.25 -8.65 -10.97
CA SER A 171 -12.94 -7.37 -10.76
C SER A 171 -13.54 -7.26 -9.35
N SER A 172 -14.17 -8.32 -8.84
CA SER A 172 -14.72 -8.36 -7.48
C SER A 172 -13.61 -8.22 -6.43
N LEU A 173 -12.51 -8.98 -6.60
CA LEU A 173 -11.39 -8.96 -5.65
C LEU A 173 -10.63 -7.63 -5.68
N ALA A 174 -10.38 -7.06 -6.86
CA ALA A 174 -9.77 -5.75 -7.00
C ALA A 174 -10.64 -4.65 -6.35
N ALA A 175 -11.95 -4.68 -6.57
CA ALA A 175 -12.88 -3.76 -5.93
C ALA A 175 -12.92 -3.93 -4.41
N SER A 176 -12.86 -5.18 -3.93
CA SER A 176 -12.83 -5.49 -2.49
C SER A 176 -11.58 -4.94 -1.81
N PHE A 177 -10.41 -5.05 -2.46
CA PHE A 177 -9.17 -4.46 -1.97
C PHE A 177 -9.28 -2.94 -1.82
N HIS A 178 -9.72 -2.23 -2.87
CA HIS A 178 -9.87 -0.77 -2.83
C HIS A 178 -10.85 -0.32 -1.75
N LYS A 179 -11.99 -1.00 -1.62
CA LYS A 179 -12.99 -0.73 -0.59
C LYS A 179 -12.43 -0.92 0.81
N THR A 180 -11.74 -2.03 1.03
CA THR A 180 -11.13 -2.37 2.32
C THR A 180 -10.07 -1.35 2.70
N LEU A 181 -9.17 -1.01 1.79
CA LEU A 181 -8.13 -0.02 2.06
C LEU A 181 -8.74 1.36 2.40
N ALA A 182 -9.77 1.79 1.66
CA ALA A 182 -10.44 3.06 1.96
C ALA A 182 -11.09 3.06 3.35
N ILE A 183 -11.73 1.96 3.75
CA ILE A 183 -12.34 1.83 5.09
C ILE A 183 -11.25 1.81 6.16
N ALA A 184 -10.20 1.03 5.96
CA ALA A 184 -9.09 0.93 6.90
C ALA A 184 -8.41 2.30 7.13
N ILE A 185 -8.18 3.08 6.05
CA ILE A 185 -7.65 4.44 6.17
C ILE A 185 -8.59 5.33 7.00
N CYS A 186 -9.92 5.24 6.78
CA CYS A 186 -10.89 6.02 7.55
C CYS A 186 -10.90 5.63 9.03
N GLU A 187 -10.86 4.34 9.35
CA GLU A 187 -10.88 3.85 10.73
C GLU A 187 -9.61 4.24 11.49
N VAL A 188 -8.44 4.02 10.90
CA VAL A 188 -7.16 4.43 11.50
C VAL A 188 -7.08 5.95 11.64
N GLY A 189 -7.48 6.69 10.61
CA GLY A 189 -7.48 8.15 10.64
C GLY A 189 -8.42 8.71 11.72
N ALA A 190 -9.60 8.11 11.88
CA ALA A 190 -10.57 8.50 12.91
C ALA A 190 -10.03 8.27 14.33
N ASP A 191 -9.47 7.08 14.60
CA ASP A 191 -8.83 6.77 15.88
C ASP A 191 -7.70 7.76 16.21
N LEU A 192 -6.85 8.07 15.23
CA LEU A 192 -5.75 9.01 15.41
C LEU A 192 -6.25 10.44 15.64
N CYS A 193 -7.28 10.87 14.91
CA CYS A 193 -7.91 12.18 15.12
C CYS A 193 -8.46 12.30 16.54
N GLU A 194 -9.18 11.29 17.02
CA GLU A 194 -9.72 11.26 18.39
C GLU A 194 -8.60 11.25 19.43
N ARG A 195 -7.60 10.37 19.25
CA ARG A 195 -6.47 10.18 20.18
C ARG A 195 -5.63 11.43 20.36
N TYR A 196 -5.42 12.21 19.29
CA TYR A 196 -4.57 13.41 19.30
C TYR A 196 -5.35 14.72 19.31
N GLY A 197 -6.69 14.69 19.28
CA GLY A 197 -7.53 15.88 19.26
C GLY A 197 -7.33 16.71 17.98
N ILE A 198 -7.31 16.06 16.81
CA ILE A 198 -7.05 16.66 15.50
C ILE A 198 -8.29 16.61 14.64
N ASP A 199 -8.63 17.76 14.01
CA ASP A 199 -9.75 17.87 13.06
C ASP A 199 -9.29 18.00 11.60
N ASP A 200 -8.04 18.37 11.36
CA ASP A 200 -7.48 18.61 10.03
C ASP A 200 -6.62 17.43 9.57
N VAL A 201 -7.02 16.80 8.46
CA VAL A 201 -6.33 15.66 7.86
C VAL A 201 -5.94 15.97 6.43
N CYS A 202 -4.67 15.76 6.09
CA CYS A 202 -4.15 15.92 4.73
C CYS A 202 -3.72 14.58 4.16
N ILE A 203 -4.08 14.31 2.91
CA ILE A 203 -3.59 13.14 2.19
C ILE A 203 -2.55 13.54 1.14
N GLY A 204 -1.52 12.70 0.98
CA GLY A 204 -0.43 12.89 0.02
C GLY A 204 0.22 11.57 -0.38
N GLY A 205 1.01 11.61 -1.45
CA GLY A 205 1.65 10.44 -2.05
C GLY A 205 0.96 9.95 -3.31
N GLY A 206 1.73 9.26 -4.17
CA GLY A 206 1.30 8.84 -5.50
C GLY A 206 0.11 7.88 -5.52
N VAL A 207 -0.12 7.13 -4.44
CA VAL A 207 -1.26 6.20 -4.31
C VAL A 207 -2.61 6.92 -4.38
N PHE A 208 -2.70 8.18 -3.93
CA PHE A 208 -3.94 8.95 -4.03
C PHE A 208 -4.23 9.51 -5.43
N GLN A 209 -3.42 9.21 -6.43
CA GLN A 209 -3.79 9.36 -7.84
C GLN A 209 -4.80 8.29 -8.29
N ASN A 210 -4.95 7.19 -7.54
CA ASN A 210 -5.99 6.19 -7.73
C ASN A 210 -7.36 6.83 -7.44
N ARG A 211 -8.13 7.06 -8.51
CA ARG A 211 -9.40 7.77 -8.45
C ARG A 211 -10.45 7.01 -7.66
N ARG A 212 -10.43 5.68 -7.75
CA ARG A 212 -11.39 4.82 -7.04
C ARG A 212 -11.15 4.87 -5.53
N LEU A 213 -9.89 4.76 -5.11
CA LEU A 213 -9.51 4.88 -3.71
C LEU A 213 -9.88 6.25 -3.17
N LEU A 214 -9.50 7.32 -3.90
CA LEU A 214 -9.76 8.69 -3.49
C LEU A 214 -11.27 8.99 -3.36
N ALA A 215 -12.08 8.58 -4.35
CA ALA A 215 -13.53 8.76 -4.31
C ALA A 215 -14.16 8.00 -3.14
N SER A 216 -13.72 6.76 -2.88
CA SER A 216 -14.19 5.96 -1.75
C SER A 216 -13.84 6.61 -0.42
N LEU A 217 -12.62 7.12 -0.30
CA LEU A 217 -12.14 7.81 0.91
C LEU A 217 -12.95 9.09 1.16
N GLN A 218 -13.13 9.94 0.15
CA GLN A 218 -13.92 11.17 0.27
C GLN A 218 -15.38 10.90 0.67
N HIS A 219 -15.97 9.83 0.15
CA HIS A 219 -17.35 9.44 0.49
C HIS A 219 -17.49 8.91 1.92
N LYS A 220 -16.46 8.21 2.40
CA LYS A 220 -16.50 7.52 3.71
C LYS A 220 -15.89 8.34 4.85
N TRP A 221 -15.19 9.40 4.54
CA TRP A 221 -14.56 10.25 5.55
C TRP A 221 -15.62 11.12 6.27
N HIS A 222 -15.74 10.96 7.58
CA HIS A 222 -16.73 11.66 8.40
C HIS A 222 -16.12 12.35 9.64
N HIS A 223 -14.79 12.41 9.74
CA HIS A 223 -14.08 12.98 10.87
C HIS A 223 -13.32 14.24 10.45
N GLY A 224 -13.77 15.40 10.95
CA GLY A 224 -13.10 16.66 10.65
C GLY A 224 -13.01 16.98 9.15
N THR A 225 -11.98 17.72 8.76
CA THR A 225 -11.78 18.18 7.38
C THR A 225 -10.71 17.35 6.69
N LEU A 226 -11.08 16.71 5.57
CA LEU A 226 -10.12 16.01 4.70
C LEU A 226 -9.63 16.96 3.59
N TYR A 227 -8.34 17.31 3.64
CA TYR A 227 -7.68 18.12 2.62
C TYR A 227 -7.03 17.23 1.58
N ILE A 228 -7.31 17.53 0.32
CA ILE A 228 -6.74 16.88 -0.86
C ILE A 228 -6.02 17.90 -1.75
N ASN A 229 -4.99 17.48 -2.42
CA ASN A 229 -4.25 18.33 -3.35
C ASN A 229 -5.13 18.74 -4.54
N LYS A 230 -5.19 20.05 -4.82
CA LYS A 230 -5.97 20.62 -5.96
C LYS A 230 -5.13 21.39 -6.96
N LYS A 231 -4.12 22.12 -6.49
CA LYS A 231 -3.28 22.99 -7.35
C LYS A 231 -1.91 22.38 -7.62
N VAL A 232 -1.43 21.55 -6.71
CA VAL A 232 -0.14 20.86 -6.80
C VAL A 232 -0.44 19.37 -6.79
N PRO A 233 0.28 18.54 -7.58
CA PRO A 233 0.09 17.10 -7.57
C PRO A 233 0.32 16.50 -6.18
N CYS A 234 -0.38 15.40 -5.86
CA CYS A 234 -0.17 14.70 -4.59
C CYS A 234 1.06 13.79 -4.59
N ASN A 235 1.70 13.58 -5.74
CA ASN A 235 2.91 12.77 -5.92
C ASN A 235 4.19 13.63 -5.86
N ASP A 236 5.32 13.10 -6.31
CA ASP A 236 6.64 13.75 -6.34
C ASP A 236 6.67 15.13 -6.99
N GLY A 237 5.73 15.42 -7.90
CA GLY A 237 5.56 16.75 -8.48
C GLY A 237 5.23 17.85 -7.47
N GLY A 238 4.76 17.48 -6.26
CA GLY A 238 4.48 18.39 -5.14
C GLY A 238 5.63 18.59 -4.17
N LEU A 239 6.68 17.76 -4.21
CA LEU A 239 7.77 17.74 -3.21
C LEU A 239 8.49 19.07 -3.06
N SER A 240 8.78 19.77 -4.16
CA SER A 240 9.50 21.05 -4.11
C SER A 240 8.75 22.11 -3.32
N LEU A 241 7.43 22.14 -3.37
CA LEU A 241 6.62 23.05 -2.55
C LEU A 241 6.72 22.71 -1.06
N GLY A 242 6.65 21.41 -0.72
CA GLY A 242 6.81 20.94 0.66
C GLY A 242 8.20 21.25 1.22
N GLN A 243 9.25 21.03 0.42
CA GLN A 243 10.65 21.35 0.79
C GLN A 243 10.83 22.85 1.04
N LEU A 244 10.28 23.72 0.18
CA LEU A 244 10.33 25.16 0.38
C LEU A 244 9.58 25.60 1.64
N TRP A 245 8.43 24.98 1.92
CA TRP A 245 7.67 25.24 3.13
C TRP A 245 8.46 24.88 4.39
N ILE A 246 9.07 23.68 4.43
CA ILE A 246 9.88 23.21 5.55
C ILE A 246 11.11 24.13 5.75
N ALA A 247 11.80 24.50 4.67
CA ALA A 247 12.93 25.41 4.73
C ALA A 247 12.51 26.77 5.30
N HIS A 248 11.38 27.31 4.86
CA HIS A 248 10.83 28.57 5.40
C HIS A 248 10.53 28.46 6.89
N GLN A 249 9.90 27.37 7.35
CA GLN A 249 9.57 27.16 8.77
C GLN A 249 10.84 27.01 9.64
N LYS A 250 11.91 26.42 9.11
CA LYS A 250 13.20 26.26 9.81
C LYS A 250 14.11 27.47 9.69
N ASN A 251 13.70 28.54 8.99
CA ASN A 251 14.52 29.71 8.68
C ASN A 251 15.86 29.39 7.98
N ILE A 252 15.83 28.40 7.07
CA ILE A 252 16.97 27.97 6.24
C ILE A 252 16.89 28.67 4.88
#